data_7b9b7fff0bb010964aa666c408cc8cf2
#
_entry.id   7b9b7fff0bb010964aa666c408cc8cf2
#
_cell.length_a   1.000
_cell.length_b   1.000
_cell.length_c   1.000
_cell.angle_alpha   90.00
_cell.angle_beta   90.00
_cell.angle_gamma   90.00
#
_symmetry.space_group_name_H-M   'P 1'
#
loop_
_entity.id
_entity.type
_entity.pdbx_description
1 polymer ?
#
loop_
_entity_poly.entity_id
_entity_poly.type
_entity_poly.pdbx_seq_one_letter_code
_entity_poly.pdbx_strand_id
1 'polypeptide(L)'
;LGDVYKRQQMEYNLENIITATALKQVMDLVYYEKVREKEGGTYGVGVSARISPFPEGRTTLQIFFDTDPAKWEQMNTIVRNELKRLSEVGPRQEDFKKTQDNLLKRHAEVLQENSYWLNVLDDYYYKGFDTDTDYESIVKALTPEKIKAFAQKLLGQGNRVEVIMQP
;
A
#
# COMPACT_ATOMS: atom_id res chain seq x y z
N LEU A 1 -4.55 19.07 -0.58
CA LEU A 1 -3.71 17.88 -0.36
C LEU A 1 -4.00 17.32 1.02
N GLY A 2 -4.37 16.05 1.11
CA GLY A 2 -4.53 15.36 2.38
C GLY A 2 -3.54 14.20 2.45
N ASP A 3 -2.64 14.22 3.42
CA ASP A 3 -1.72 13.13 3.67
C ASP A 3 -2.06 12.44 4.99
N VAL A 4 -2.21 11.13 4.95
CA VAL A 4 -2.38 10.31 6.14
C VAL A 4 -1.11 9.49 6.35
N TYR A 5 -0.33 9.86 7.37
CA TYR A 5 0.85 9.10 7.77
C TYR A 5 0.53 8.22 8.96
N LYS A 6 0.91 6.96 8.86
CA LYS A 6 0.91 6.05 10.01
C LYS A 6 2.30 5.49 10.21
N ARG A 7 2.90 5.81 11.35
CA ARG A 7 4.13 5.18 11.81
C ARG A 7 3.77 3.92 12.60
N GLN A 8 4.34 2.79 12.21
CA GLN A 8 4.08 1.53 12.91
C GLN A 8 5.34 0.67 12.95
N GLN A 9 5.51 0.00 14.07
CA GLN A 9 6.49 -1.06 14.19
C GLN A 9 5.89 -2.34 13.62
N MET A 10 6.23 -2.64 12.37
CA MET A 10 6.03 -3.96 11.79
C MET A 10 7.39 -4.56 11.51
N GLU A 11 7.48 -5.86 11.70
CA GLU A 11 8.69 -6.58 11.36
C GLU A 11 9.05 -6.36 9.89
N TYR A 12 10.32 -6.07 9.63
CA TYR A 12 10.86 -5.98 8.29
C TYR A 12 11.11 -7.39 7.77
N ASN A 13 10.18 -7.93 7.03
CA ASN A 13 10.28 -9.22 6.36
C ASN A 13 9.55 -9.18 5.01
N LEU A 14 9.88 -10.13 4.14
CA LEU A 14 9.36 -10.16 2.79
C LEU A 14 7.84 -10.30 2.75
N GLU A 15 7.24 -11.09 3.65
CA GLU A 15 5.78 -11.24 3.72
C GLU A 15 5.08 -9.92 4.02
N ASN A 16 5.59 -9.15 4.98
CA ASN A 16 5.03 -7.84 5.31
C ASN A 16 5.23 -6.81 4.18
N ILE A 17 6.38 -6.85 3.50
CA ILE A 17 6.66 -5.98 2.34
C ILE A 17 5.67 -6.27 1.21
N ILE A 18 5.49 -7.55 0.85
CA ILE A 18 4.54 -7.97 -0.18
C ILE A 18 3.10 -7.64 0.23
N THR A 19 2.74 -7.88 1.49
CA THR A 19 1.38 -7.56 1.98
C THR A 19 1.10 -6.06 1.97
N ALA A 20 2.08 -5.23 2.33
CA ALA A 20 1.97 -3.77 2.23
C ALA A 20 1.81 -3.31 0.77
N THR A 21 2.57 -3.92 -0.15
CA THR A 21 2.47 -3.65 -1.58
C THR A 21 1.10 -4.08 -2.13
N ALA A 22 0.59 -5.23 -1.70
CA ALA A 22 -0.74 -5.70 -2.07
C ALA A 22 -1.84 -4.78 -1.54
N LEU A 23 -1.76 -4.36 -0.28
CA LEU A 23 -2.70 -3.38 0.29
C LEU A 23 -2.70 -2.08 -0.53
N LYS A 24 -1.51 -1.56 -0.85
CA LYS A 24 -1.36 -0.37 -1.71
C LYS A 24 -2.06 -0.55 -3.05
N GLN A 25 -1.84 -1.66 -3.75
CA GLN A 25 -2.46 -1.91 -5.06
C GLN A 25 -3.98 -2.05 -4.98
N VAL A 26 -4.50 -2.75 -3.97
CA VAL A 26 -5.94 -2.82 -3.70
C VAL A 26 -6.52 -1.43 -3.46
N MET A 27 -5.85 -0.60 -2.68
CA MET A 27 -6.30 0.77 -2.41
C MET A 27 -6.28 1.63 -3.67
N ASP A 28 -5.26 1.51 -4.52
CA ASP A 28 -5.21 2.22 -5.81
C ASP A 28 -6.42 1.86 -6.69
N LEU A 29 -6.78 0.58 -6.79
CA LEU A 29 -7.95 0.13 -7.56
C LEU A 29 -9.25 0.72 -7.01
N VAL A 30 -9.44 0.64 -5.69
CA VAL A 30 -10.65 1.14 -5.03
C VAL A 30 -10.76 2.66 -5.13
N TYR A 31 -9.67 3.38 -4.94
CA TYR A 31 -9.70 4.84 -5.02
C TYR A 31 -9.88 5.33 -6.45
N TYR A 32 -9.27 4.66 -7.42
CA TYR A 32 -9.51 4.97 -8.82
C TYR A 32 -11.00 4.89 -9.15
N GLU A 33 -11.67 3.81 -8.75
CA GLU A 33 -13.11 3.62 -8.95
C GLU A 33 -13.95 4.67 -8.20
N LYS A 34 -13.70 4.83 -6.89
CA LYS A 34 -14.56 5.64 -6.03
C LYS A 34 -14.36 7.14 -6.20
N VAL A 35 -13.13 7.57 -6.35
CA VAL A 35 -12.79 9.00 -6.32
C VAL A 35 -12.82 9.58 -7.72
N ARG A 36 -12.23 8.89 -8.69
CA ARG A 36 -12.13 9.41 -10.06
C ARG A 36 -13.42 9.24 -10.85
N GLU A 37 -13.99 8.04 -10.82
CA GLU A 37 -15.14 7.72 -11.70
C GLU A 37 -16.46 8.23 -11.13
N LYS A 38 -16.69 8.13 -9.82
CA LYS A 38 -17.97 8.47 -9.22
C LYS A 38 -18.10 9.94 -8.82
N GLU A 39 -17.04 10.55 -8.33
CA GLU A 39 -17.13 11.89 -7.74
C GLU A 39 -16.56 12.97 -8.67
N GLY A 40 -15.74 12.60 -9.66
CA GLY A 40 -15.11 13.59 -10.56
C GLY A 40 -14.32 14.68 -9.82
N GLY A 41 -13.92 14.40 -8.58
CA GLY A 41 -13.42 15.39 -7.64
C GLY A 41 -11.91 15.59 -7.63
N THR A 42 -11.18 14.74 -8.35
CA THR A 42 -9.71 14.82 -8.39
C THR A 42 -9.16 14.28 -9.69
N TYR A 43 -7.94 14.70 -10.04
CA TYR A 43 -7.18 14.16 -11.15
C TYR A 43 -6.55 12.79 -10.85
N GLY A 44 -6.43 12.42 -9.57
CA GLY A 44 -5.93 11.12 -9.15
C GLY A 44 -5.74 11.05 -7.63
N VAL A 45 -5.77 9.82 -7.13
CA VAL A 45 -5.38 9.49 -5.75
C VAL A 45 -4.18 8.55 -5.84
N GLY A 46 -3.10 8.87 -5.15
CA GLY A 46 -1.93 8.03 -5.05
C GLY A 46 -1.85 7.36 -3.67
N VAL A 47 -1.41 6.12 -3.66
CA VAL A 47 -1.11 5.39 -2.43
C VAL A 47 0.35 4.96 -2.45
N SER A 48 1.05 5.17 -1.33
CA SER A 48 2.39 4.67 -1.10
C SER A 48 2.41 3.87 0.20
N ALA A 49 2.96 2.67 0.15
CA ALA A 49 3.21 1.85 1.33
C ALA A 49 4.68 1.48 1.38
N ARG A 50 5.32 1.70 2.52
CA ARG A 50 6.75 1.42 2.70
C ARG A 50 7.01 0.85 4.07
N ILE A 51 7.83 -0.18 4.12
CA ILE A 51 8.41 -0.72 5.34
C ILE A 51 9.91 -0.46 5.27
N SER A 52 10.46 0.19 6.29
CA SER A 52 11.89 0.49 6.38
C SER A 52 12.45 -0.15 7.66
N PRO A 53 13.59 -0.85 7.60
CA PRO A 53 14.22 -1.44 8.78
C PRO A 53 15.01 -0.40 9.61
N PHE A 54 15.44 0.70 8.98
CA PHE A 54 16.35 1.68 9.59
C PHE A 54 15.77 3.09 9.62
N PRO A 55 16.18 3.94 10.61
CA PRO A 55 16.97 3.62 11.82
C PRO A 55 16.19 2.81 12.84
N GLU A 56 14.87 2.80 12.76
CA GLU A 56 13.91 2.00 13.52
C GLU A 56 12.92 1.39 12.54
N GLY A 57 12.50 0.15 12.78
CA GLY A 57 11.49 -0.53 11.97
C GLY A 57 10.24 0.34 11.83
N ARG A 58 9.97 0.84 10.63
CA ARG A 58 8.86 1.77 10.38
C ARG A 58 8.05 1.33 9.18
N THR A 59 6.74 1.24 9.39
CA THR A 59 5.78 1.10 8.29
C THR A 59 5.06 2.42 8.08
N THR A 60 5.05 2.89 6.85
CA THR A 60 4.35 4.12 6.46
C THR A 60 3.35 3.78 5.37
N LEU A 61 2.10 4.16 5.56
CA LEU A 61 1.09 4.22 4.52
C LEU A 61 0.75 5.69 4.30
N GLN A 62 0.92 6.13 3.07
CA GLN A 62 0.64 7.50 2.66
C GLN A 62 -0.42 7.48 1.56
N ILE A 63 -1.42 8.33 1.70
CA ILE A 63 -2.46 8.55 0.70
C ILE A 63 -2.45 10.04 0.38
N PHE A 64 -2.32 10.39 -0.87
CA PHE A 64 -2.26 11.77 -1.33
C PHE A 64 -3.16 11.97 -2.55
N PHE A 65 -3.78 13.13 -2.63
CA PHE A 65 -4.65 13.52 -3.72
C PHE A 65 -4.73 15.04 -3.86
N ASP A 66 -4.93 15.48 -5.08
CA ASP A 66 -5.24 16.88 -5.40
C ASP A 66 -6.72 16.98 -5.70
N THR A 67 -7.38 17.98 -5.14
CA THR A 67 -8.81 18.17 -5.30
C THR A 67 -9.19 19.67 -5.29
N ASP A 68 -10.37 19.96 -5.79
CA ASP A 68 -10.99 21.28 -5.63
C ASP A 68 -11.11 21.61 -4.13
N PRO A 69 -10.74 22.84 -3.71
CA PRO A 69 -10.89 23.27 -2.31
C PRO A 69 -12.29 23.07 -1.73
N ALA A 70 -13.33 23.11 -2.54
CA ALA A 70 -14.70 22.87 -2.08
C ALA A 70 -15.02 21.39 -1.83
N LYS A 71 -14.18 20.45 -2.30
CA LYS A 71 -14.44 19.00 -2.25
C LYS A 71 -13.50 18.23 -1.31
N TRP A 72 -12.51 18.85 -0.71
CA TRP A 72 -11.48 18.15 0.05
C TRP A 72 -12.04 17.33 1.22
N GLU A 73 -13.04 17.84 1.95
CA GLU A 73 -13.66 17.14 3.07
C GLU A 73 -14.37 15.87 2.63
N GLN A 74 -15.09 15.94 1.50
CA GLN A 74 -15.76 14.80 0.90
C GLN A 74 -14.76 13.74 0.47
N MET A 75 -13.70 14.14 -0.23
CA MET A 75 -12.64 13.23 -0.69
C MET A 75 -11.91 12.57 0.49
N ASN A 76 -11.57 13.35 1.51
CA ASN A 76 -10.94 12.83 2.72
C ASN A 76 -11.86 11.82 3.44
N THR A 77 -13.14 12.08 3.48
CA THR A 77 -14.13 11.15 4.06
C THR A 77 -14.19 9.84 3.27
N ILE A 78 -14.18 9.89 1.94
CA ILE A 78 -14.16 8.68 1.08
C ILE A 78 -12.89 7.87 1.35
N VAL A 79 -11.72 8.53 1.33
CA VAL A 79 -10.43 7.88 1.58
C VAL A 79 -10.40 7.17 2.93
N ARG A 80 -10.89 7.83 3.98
CA ARG A 80 -10.96 7.26 5.32
C ARG A 80 -11.91 6.08 5.42
N ASN A 81 -13.10 6.22 4.85
CA ASN A 81 -14.12 5.18 4.90
C ASN A 81 -13.68 3.91 4.16
N GLU A 82 -13.01 4.06 3.02
CA GLU A 82 -12.50 2.89 2.28
C GLU A 82 -11.34 2.21 2.99
N LEU A 83 -10.42 2.94 3.60
CA LEU A 83 -9.37 2.35 4.40
C LEU A 83 -9.94 1.62 5.63
N LYS A 84 -10.94 2.21 6.29
CA LYS A 84 -11.66 1.57 7.39
C LYS A 84 -12.37 0.31 6.90
N ARG A 85 -13.09 0.38 5.79
CA ARG A 85 -13.76 -0.78 5.18
C ARG A 85 -12.78 -1.91 4.90
N LEU A 86 -11.62 -1.61 4.29
CA LEU A 86 -10.58 -2.61 4.04
C LEU A 86 -10.08 -3.27 5.33
N SER A 87 -10.00 -2.53 6.42
CA SER A 87 -9.61 -3.10 7.71
C SER A 87 -10.71 -3.94 8.38
N GLU A 88 -11.98 -3.66 8.11
CA GLU A 88 -13.11 -4.36 8.73
C GLU A 88 -13.58 -5.57 7.91
N VAL A 89 -13.62 -5.42 6.59
CA VAL A 89 -14.20 -6.41 5.68
C VAL A 89 -13.12 -7.09 4.81
N GLY A 90 -12.03 -6.39 4.51
CA GLY A 90 -10.99 -6.83 3.57
C GLY A 90 -11.25 -6.37 2.13
N PRO A 91 -10.35 -6.72 1.21
CA PRO A 91 -10.51 -6.43 -0.21
C PRO A 91 -11.66 -7.25 -0.82
N ARG A 92 -12.24 -6.72 -1.90
CA ARG A 92 -13.13 -7.51 -2.75
C ARG A 92 -12.32 -8.62 -3.42
N GLN A 93 -12.94 -9.78 -3.64
CA GLN A 93 -12.24 -10.93 -4.24
C GLN A 93 -11.67 -10.60 -5.64
N GLU A 94 -12.38 -9.78 -6.40
CA GLU A 94 -11.93 -9.35 -7.72
C GLU A 94 -10.67 -8.48 -7.64
N ASP A 95 -10.64 -7.49 -6.74
CA ASP A 95 -9.49 -6.60 -6.54
C ASP A 95 -8.28 -7.37 -6.01
N PHE A 96 -8.53 -8.30 -5.09
CA PHE A 96 -7.49 -9.20 -4.58
C PHE A 96 -6.87 -10.02 -5.71
N LYS A 97 -7.70 -10.66 -6.54
CA LYS A 97 -7.20 -11.48 -7.64
C LYS A 97 -6.39 -10.66 -8.64
N LYS A 98 -6.91 -9.51 -9.06
CA LYS A 98 -6.17 -8.58 -9.95
C LYS A 98 -4.83 -8.18 -9.35
N THR A 99 -4.78 -7.90 -8.05
CA THR A 99 -3.55 -7.54 -7.34
C THR A 99 -2.56 -8.71 -7.32
N GLN A 100 -2.99 -9.91 -6.96
CA GLN A 100 -2.14 -11.08 -6.92
C GLN A 100 -1.56 -11.42 -8.30
N ASP A 101 -2.40 -11.42 -9.33
CA ASP A 101 -1.99 -11.68 -10.72
C ASP A 101 -0.98 -10.61 -11.19
N ASN A 102 -1.20 -9.34 -10.84
CA ASN A 102 -0.29 -8.25 -11.18
C ASN A 102 1.07 -8.35 -10.47
N LEU A 103 1.08 -8.74 -9.19
CA LEU A 103 2.33 -8.94 -8.44
C LEU A 103 3.17 -10.05 -9.08
N LEU A 104 2.58 -11.18 -9.43
CA LEU A 104 3.27 -12.28 -10.10
C LEU A 104 3.78 -11.89 -11.48
N LYS A 105 2.95 -11.22 -12.27
CA LYS A 105 3.32 -10.75 -13.61
C LYS A 105 4.49 -9.75 -13.52
N ARG A 106 4.37 -8.76 -12.64
CA ARG A 106 5.41 -7.74 -12.48
C ARG A 106 6.73 -8.35 -12.01
N HIS A 107 6.69 -9.31 -11.09
CA HIS A 107 7.90 -10.00 -10.65
C HIS A 107 8.58 -10.72 -11.83
N ALA A 108 7.84 -11.48 -12.64
CA ALA A 108 8.41 -12.13 -13.83
C ALA A 108 9.04 -11.14 -14.83
N GLU A 109 8.48 -9.92 -14.95
CA GLU A 109 9.04 -8.87 -15.80
C GLU A 109 10.36 -8.33 -15.23
N VAL A 110 10.40 -7.98 -13.93
CA VAL A 110 11.58 -7.34 -13.31
C VAL A 110 12.76 -8.28 -13.17
N LEU A 111 12.58 -9.60 -13.16
CA LEU A 111 13.68 -10.57 -13.17
C LEU A 111 14.62 -10.42 -14.38
N GLN A 112 14.16 -9.76 -15.44
CA GLN A 112 14.96 -9.45 -16.63
C GLN A 112 15.67 -8.10 -16.54
N GLU A 113 15.43 -7.32 -15.49
CA GLU A 113 15.99 -5.99 -15.31
C GLU A 113 17.25 -6.00 -14.43
N ASN A 114 18.37 -5.46 -14.90
CA ASN A 114 19.58 -5.34 -14.10
C ASN A 114 19.38 -4.53 -12.82
N SER A 115 18.53 -3.49 -12.87
CA SER A 115 18.19 -2.66 -11.73
C SER A 115 17.52 -3.45 -10.59
N TYR A 116 16.72 -4.44 -10.93
CA TYR A 116 16.12 -5.34 -9.95
C TYR A 116 17.18 -6.10 -9.16
N TRP A 117 18.10 -6.76 -9.87
CA TRP A 117 19.17 -7.55 -9.24
C TRP A 117 20.13 -6.70 -8.42
N LEU A 118 20.41 -5.47 -8.86
CA LEU A 118 21.19 -4.54 -8.05
C LEU A 118 20.52 -4.23 -6.71
N ASN A 119 19.20 -4.03 -6.70
CA ASN A 119 18.44 -3.80 -5.48
C ASN A 119 18.39 -5.05 -4.59
N VAL A 120 18.20 -6.24 -5.17
CA VAL A 120 18.22 -7.51 -4.43
C VAL A 120 19.58 -7.72 -3.76
N LEU A 121 20.67 -7.47 -4.47
CA LEU A 121 22.02 -7.58 -3.93
C LEU A 121 22.32 -6.54 -2.85
N ASP A 122 21.86 -5.29 -3.05
CA ASP A 122 21.98 -4.23 -2.03
C ASP A 122 21.24 -4.60 -0.75
N ASP A 123 19.99 -5.06 -0.87
CA ASP A 123 19.20 -5.52 0.26
C ASP A 123 19.87 -6.71 0.97
N TYR A 124 20.40 -7.65 0.22
CA TYR A 124 21.09 -8.83 0.78
C TYR A 124 22.36 -8.45 1.54
N TYR A 125 23.26 -7.66 0.91
CA TYR A 125 24.56 -7.33 1.51
C TYR A 125 24.49 -6.21 2.56
N TYR A 126 23.62 -5.22 2.37
CA TYR A 126 23.50 -4.08 3.28
C TYR A 126 22.53 -4.32 4.43
N LYS A 127 21.40 -4.97 4.14
CA LYS A 127 20.34 -5.20 5.14
C LYS A 127 20.34 -6.63 5.69
N GLY A 128 21.11 -7.55 5.09
CA GLY A 128 21.12 -8.97 5.43
C GLY A 128 19.80 -9.67 5.10
N PHE A 129 19.13 -9.26 4.02
CA PHE A 129 17.74 -9.62 3.76
C PHE A 129 17.52 -10.04 2.30
N ASP A 130 17.01 -11.28 2.10
CA ASP A 130 16.64 -11.79 0.79
C ASP A 130 15.24 -11.31 0.40
N THR A 131 15.15 -10.59 -0.71
CA THR A 131 13.89 -10.03 -1.22
C THR A 131 13.34 -10.79 -2.43
N ASP A 132 14.02 -11.84 -2.91
CA ASP A 132 13.68 -12.53 -4.17
C ASP A 132 13.26 -13.99 -3.99
N THR A 133 14.06 -14.81 -3.31
CA THR A 133 13.93 -16.29 -3.32
C THR A 133 12.52 -16.79 -3.01
N ASP A 134 11.84 -16.23 -2.01
CA ASP A 134 10.51 -16.65 -1.60
C ASP A 134 9.38 -15.76 -2.15
N TYR A 135 9.68 -14.80 -3.03
CA TYR A 135 8.71 -13.81 -3.48
C TYR A 135 7.43 -14.45 -4.06
N GLU A 136 7.58 -15.31 -5.05
CA GLU A 136 6.43 -15.96 -5.69
C GLU A 136 5.62 -16.83 -4.74
N SER A 137 6.30 -17.59 -3.86
CA SER A 137 5.63 -18.48 -2.91
C SER A 137 4.78 -17.67 -1.93
N ILE A 138 5.30 -16.55 -1.45
CA ILE A 138 4.60 -15.64 -0.55
C ILE A 138 3.41 -14.97 -1.26
N VAL A 139 3.59 -14.50 -2.50
CA VAL A 139 2.48 -13.92 -3.28
C VAL A 139 1.38 -14.95 -3.51
N LYS A 140 1.72 -16.20 -3.84
CA LYS A 140 0.75 -17.30 -4.02
C LYS A 140 0.02 -17.66 -2.72
N ALA A 141 0.69 -17.52 -1.57
CA ALA A 141 0.13 -17.76 -0.23
C ALA A 141 -0.60 -16.55 0.37
N LEU A 142 -0.63 -15.41 -0.35
CA LEU A 142 -1.37 -14.22 0.08
C LEU A 142 -2.87 -14.49 0.06
N THR A 143 -3.61 -13.93 1.01
CA THR A 143 -5.07 -14.03 1.09
C THR A 143 -5.71 -12.68 1.39
N PRO A 144 -7.00 -12.49 1.11
CA PRO A 144 -7.73 -11.29 1.50
C PRO A 144 -7.65 -11.01 3.00
N GLU A 145 -7.67 -12.07 3.83
CA GLU A 145 -7.60 -12.00 5.28
C GLU A 145 -6.24 -11.47 5.77
N LYS A 146 -5.14 -11.82 5.10
CA LYS A 146 -3.81 -11.28 5.40
C LYS A 146 -3.76 -9.77 5.14
N ILE A 147 -4.30 -9.32 4.01
CA ILE A 147 -4.38 -7.88 3.68
C ILE A 147 -5.27 -7.14 4.69
N LYS A 148 -6.43 -7.73 5.05
CA LYS A 148 -7.31 -7.19 6.07
C LYS A 148 -6.59 -7.06 7.42
N ALA A 149 -5.96 -8.11 7.90
CA ALA A 149 -5.24 -8.12 9.18
C ALA A 149 -4.09 -7.09 9.19
N PHE A 150 -3.38 -6.94 8.06
CA PHE A 150 -2.36 -5.93 7.90
C PHE A 150 -2.95 -4.50 8.02
N ALA A 151 -4.07 -4.23 7.34
CA ALA A 151 -4.77 -2.96 7.43
C ALA A 151 -5.29 -2.68 8.85
N GLN A 152 -5.81 -3.70 9.55
CA GLN A 152 -6.22 -3.60 10.96
C GLN A 152 -5.05 -3.21 11.86
N LYS A 153 -3.93 -3.90 11.73
CA LYS A 153 -2.71 -3.61 12.50
C LYS A 153 -2.22 -2.19 12.22
N LEU A 154 -2.28 -1.77 10.96
CA LEU A 154 -1.90 -0.43 10.54
C LEU A 154 -2.81 0.65 11.14
N LEU A 155 -4.12 0.44 11.20
CA LEU A 155 -5.07 1.39 11.78
C LEU A 155 -5.06 1.39 13.31
N GLY A 156 -4.86 0.23 13.93
CA GLY A 156 -4.98 0.04 15.38
C GLY A 156 -3.94 0.79 16.22
N GLN A 157 -2.82 1.20 15.64
CA GLN A 157 -1.74 1.86 16.40
C GLN A 157 -1.92 3.38 16.54
N GLY A 158 -2.97 3.98 15.97
CA GLY A 158 -3.38 5.36 16.28
C GLY A 158 -2.51 6.50 15.73
N ASN A 159 -1.31 6.22 15.24
CA ASN A 159 -0.37 7.23 14.74
C ASN A 159 -0.81 7.72 13.35
N ARG A 160 -1.57 8.80 13.32
CA ARG A 160 -2.06 9.41 12.10
C ARG A 160 -1.69 10.89 12.04
N VAL A 161 -1.22 11.32 10.90
CA VAL A 161 -1.01 12.72 10.57
C VAL A 161 -1.83 13.03 9.31
N GLU A 162 -2.49 14.16 9.30
CA GLU A 162 -3.25 14.68 8.17
C GLU A 162 -2.72 16.07 7.86
N VAL A 163 -2.33 16.28 6.61
CA VAL A 163 -1.81 17.56 6.13
C VAL A 163 -2.71 18.05 5.01
N ILE A 164 -3.24 19.27 5.17
CA ILE A 164 -4.09 19.92 4.17
C ILE A 164 -3.38 21.19 3.74
N MET A 165 -3.02 21.28 2.46
CA MET A 165 -2.50 22.50 1.88
C MET A 165 -3.62 23.21 1.13
N GLN A 166 -3.85 24.45 1.48
CA GLN A 166 -4.79 25.34 0.81
C GLN A 166 -4.02 26.49 0.16
N PRO A 167 -4.53 27.06 -0.94
CA PRO A 167 -3.93 28.22 -1.59
C PRO A 167 -3.89 29.42 -0.70
#